data_bf5c39271938965994f9cff3b4452966
#
_entry.id   bf5c39271938965994f9cff3b4452966
#
_cell.length_a   1.000
_cell.length_b   1.000
_cell.length_c   1.000
_cell.angle_alpha   90.00
_cell.angle_beta   90.00
_cell.angle_gamma   90.00
#
_symmetry.space_group_name_H-M   'P 1'
#
loop_
_entity.id
_entity.type
_entity.pdbx_description
1 polymer ?
#
loop_
_entity_poly.entity_id
_entity_poly.type
_entity_poly.pdbx_seq_one_letter_code
_entity_poly.pdbx_strand_id
1 'polypeptide(L)'
;NNAKLKYDDNWKEIGFELSPYLKFNTDINSNSIKKFISNLLPEGKGLEFVSEFFHISKANQFSLIEAIGNETAGAITFTSNKELSTNFREISNEELTQRIINRDKVNITVWDKKTRLSLAGVQDKLPLVVLGNDKYGIGEGKIASTHILKFEKNENIHLVLNEYFCMKLGKLCGLNTAEVEIKKFDTQNVLFVKRFDRKLLINEDGAFKVLKKHIIDGCQILD
;
A
#
# COMPACT_ATOMS: atom_id res chain seq x y z
N ASN A 1 -4.56 23.26 14.62
CA ASN A 1 -4.86 23.45 13.20
C ASN A 1 -6.11 22.64 12.85
N ASN A 2 -7.17 23.31 12.40
CA ASN A 2 -8.40 22.65 11.96
C ASN A 2 -8.21 22.15 10.53
N ALA A 3 -8.23 20.83 10.34
CA ALA A 3 -8.27 20.22 9.02
C ALA A 3 -9.63 20.50 8.36
N LYS A 4 -9.62 20.78 7.06
CA LYS A 4 -10.83 20.93 6.25
C LYS A 4 -10.76 20.02 5.05
N LEU A 5 -11.85 19.34 4.74
CA LEU A 5 -12.05 18.56 3.53
C LEU A 5 -13.15 19.26 2.70
N LYS A 6 -12.87 19.47 1.44
CA LYS A 6 -13.87 19.92 0.47
C LYS A 6 -13.86 18.95 -0.70
N TYR A 7 -15.00 18.41 -1.01
CA TYR A 7 -15.17 17.63 -2.23
C TYR A 7 -15.27 18.58 -3.44
N ASP A 8 -14.67 18.17 -4.53
CA ASP A 8 -14.86 18.80 -5.83
C ASP A 8 -16.30 18.63 -6.29
N ASP A 9 -16.86 19.65 -6.94
CA ASP A 9 -18.29 19.63 -7.30
C ASP A 9 -18.60 18.56 -8.36
N ASN A 10 -17.70 18.35 -9.34
CA ASN A 10 -17.85 17.24 -10.29
C ASN A 10 -17.79 15.87 -9.59
N TRP A 11 -16.93 15.75 -8.54
CA TRP A 11 -16.85 14.51 -7.77
C TRP A 11 -18.14 14.22 -6.99
N LYS A 12 -18.84 15.24 -6.52
CA LYS A 12 -20.13 15.05 -5.84
C LYS A 12 -21.21 14.51 -6.77
N GLU A 13 -21.13 14.81 -8.07
CA GLU A 13 -22.10 14.35 -9.07
C GLU A 13 -21.83 12.88 -9.49
N ILE A 14 -20.57 12.49 -9.67
CA ILE A 14 -20.20 11.19 -10.26
C ILE A 14 -19.41 10.27 -9.32
N GLY A 15 -18.95 10.78 -8.18
CA GLY A 15 -18.10 10.07 -7.24
C GLY A 15 -18.87 9.44 -6.08
N PHE A 16 -18.17 9.26 -4.99
CA PHE A 16 -18.70 8.66 -3.76
C PHE A 16 -18.08 9.32 -2.53
N GLU A 17 -18.71 9.15 -1.38
CA GLU A 17 -18.20 9.60 -0.10
C GLU A 17 -17.01 8.73 0.33
N LEU A 18 -15.92 9.35 0.81
CA LEU A 18 -14.69 8.64 1.16
C LEU A 18 -14.84 7.73 2.38
N SER A 19 -15.76 8.06 3.28
CA SER A 19 -16.16 7.22 4.42
C SER A 19 -17.52 7.66 4.94
N PRO A 20 -18.20 6.85 5.80
CA PRO A 20 -19.45 7.24 6.45
C PRO A 20 -19.38 8.53 7.27
N TYR A 21 -18.16 8.95 7.66
CA TYR A 21 -17.92 10.17 8.45
C TYR A 21 -17.41 11.34 7.61
N LEU A 22 -17.12 11.12 6.34
CA LEU A 22 -16.66 12.14 5.39
C LEU A 22 -17.72 12.30 4.29
N LYS A 23 -18.91 12.79 4.68
CA LYS A 23 -20.08 12.87 3.82
C LYS A 23 -20.08 14.11 2.93
N PHE A 24 -20.80 14.02 1.81
CA PHE A 24 -21.12 15.18 0.98
C PHE A 24 -22.03 16.14 1.75
N ASN A 25 -21.92 17.43 1.44
CA ASN A 25 -22.83 18.48 1.89
C ASN A 25 -23.01 18.58 3.43
N THR A 26 -22.01 18.15 4.19
CA THR A 26 -21.96 18.30 5.65
C THR A 26 -20.71 19.04 6.09
N ASP A 27 -20.78 19.69 7.23
CA ASP A 27 -19.58 20.21 7.91
C ASP A 27 -18.80 19.02 8.48
N ILE A 28 -17.73 18.64 7.78
CA ILE A 28 -16.91 17.50 8.15
C ILE A 28 -16.05 17.85 9.35
N ASN A 29 -16.18 17.07 10.42
CA ASN A 29 -15.40 17.26 11.63
C ASN A 29 -13.89 17.06 11.35
N SER A 30 -13.08 18.01 11.82
CA SER A 30 -11.62 17.93 11.72
C SER A 30 -11.01 16.65 12.32
N ASN A 31 -11.62 16.11 13.37
CA ASN A 31 -11.16 14.85 13.98
C ASN A 31 -11.43 13.65 13.07
N SER A 32 -12.59 13.58 12.41
CA SER A 32 -12.88 12.50 11.45
C SER A 32 -11.92 12.51 10.27
N ILE A 33 -11.52 13.70 9.79
CA ILE A 33 -10.48 13.82 8.76
C ILE A 33 -9.14 13.28 9.26
N LYS A 34 -8.73 13.65 10.47
CA LYS A 34 -7.47 13.20 11.06
C LYS A 34 -7.46 11.68 11.28
N LYS A 35 -8.53 11.11 11.83
CA LYS A 35 -8.66 9.67 12.04
C LYS A 35 -8.61 8.91 10.71
N PHE A 36 -9.34 9.37 9.70
CA PHE A 36 -9.29 8.77 8.37
C PHE A 36 -7.88 8.73 7.80
N ILE A 37 -7.13 9.85 7.88
CA ILE A 37 -5.74 9.93 7.42
C ILE A 37 -4.82 9.05 8.27
N SER A 38 -5.00 9.06 9.59
CA SER A 38 -4.21 8.25 10.52
C SER A 38 -4.26 6.76 10.19
N ASN A 39 -5.44 6.26 9.86
CA ASN A 39 -5.65 4.84 9.51
C ASN A 39 -5.04 4.45 8.14
N LEU A 40 -4.62 5.42 7.35
CA LEU A 40 -3.88 5.16 6.10
C LEU A 40 -2.35 5.17 6.30
N LEU A 41 -1.87 5.65 7.45
CA LEU A 41 -0.44 5.69 7.76
C LEU A 41 0.04 4.31 8.26
N PRO A 42 1.32 3.99 8.10
CA PRO A 42 1.91 2.81 8.72
C PRO A 42 1.87 2.92 10.24
N GLU A 43 1.96 1.79 10.91
CA GLU A 43 1.91 1.69 12.37
C GLU A 43 3.27 1.28 12.96
N GLY A 44 3.44 1.50 14.26
CA GLY A 44 4.60 1.04 15.03
C GLY A 44 5.94 1.47 14.40
N LYS A 45 6.85 0.50 14.21
CA LYS A 45 8.18 0.74 13.62
C LYS A 45 8.13 1.33 12.21
N GLY A 46 7.07 1.06 11.45
CA GLY A 46 6.88 1.65 10.11
C GLY A 46 6.66 3.15 10.18
N LEU A 47 5.84 3.62 11.12
CA LEU A 47 5.61 5.05 11.35
C LEU A 47 6.87 5.75 11.88
N GLU A 48 7.62 5.08 12.76
CA GLU A 48 8.91 5.57 13.24
C GLU A 48 9.88 5.79 12.10
N PHE A 49 10.05 4.76 11.27
CA PHE A 49 10.91 4.84 10.10
C PHE A 49 10.54 5.99 9.15
N VAL A 50 9.25 6.16 8.82
CA VAL A 50 8.79 7.25 7.95
C VAL A 50 9.05 8.61 8.58
N SER A 51 8.76 8.75 9.88
CA SER A 51 9.00 9.97 10.66
C SER A 51 10.49 10.38 10.62
N GLU A 52 11.38 9.44 10.83
CA GLU A 52 12.84 9.65 10.81
C GLU A 52 13.34 9.92 9.39
N PHE A 53 12.91 9.14 8.41
CA PHE A 53 13.34 9.25 7.01
C PHE A 53 13.02 10.61 6.40
N PHE A 54 11.86 11.17 6.71
CA PHE A 54 11.43 12.48 6.22
C PHE A 54 11.66 13.63 7.19
N HIS A 55 12.18 13.36 8.40
CA HIS A 55 12.32 14.34 9.48
C HIS A 55 10.99 15.03 9.83
N ILE A 56 9.88 14.27 9.81
CA ILE A 56 8.53 14.75 10.10
C ILE A 56 8.05 14.13 11.43
N SER A 57 7.56 14.96 12.34
CA SER A 57 6.99 14.46 13.61
C SER A 57 5.84 13.48 13.38
N LYS A 58 5.81 12.38 14.14
CA LYS A 58 4.70 11.39 14.13
C LYS A 58 3.32 12.03 14.40
N ALA A 59 3.27 13.15 15.11
CA ALA A 59 2.04 13.90 15.35
C ALA A 59 1.55 14.70 14.14
N ASN A 60 2.41 14.93 13.14
CA ASN A 60 2.06 15.67 11.93
C ASN A 60 1.58 14.73 10.81
N GLN A 61 0.38 14.15 10.99
CA GLN A 61 -0.21 13.17 10.09
C GLN A 61 -0.38 13.69 8.65
N PHE A 62 -0.67 14.99 8.49
CA PHE A 62 -0.86 15.59 7.16
C PHE A 62 0.44 15.62 6.36
N SER A 63 1.54 16.05 6.97
CA SER A 63 2.83 16.05 6.28
C SER A 63 3.34 14.62 6.03
N LEU A 64 3.06 13.68 6.93
CA LEU A 64 3.39 12.27 6.72
C LEU A 64 2.61 11.69 5.53
N ILE A 65 1.29 11.89 5.48
CA ILE A 65 0.50 11.35 4.37
C ILE A 65 0.82 12.05 3.03
N GLU A 66 1.20 13.33 3.05
CA GLU A 66 1.70 14.02 1.85
C GLU A 66 3.00 13.39 1.35
N ALA A 67 3.90 13.00 2.25
CA ALA A 67 5.19 12.41 1.91
C ALA A 67 5.07 10.98 1.35
N ILE A 68 4.14 10.16 1.85
CA ILE A 68 4.05 8.73 1.50
C ILE A 68 2.74 8.34 0.80
N GLY A 69 1.77 9.23 0.72
CA GLY A 69 0.40 8.94 0.29
C GLY A 69 0.20 8.78 -1.23
N ASN A 70 1.28 8.66 -2.00
CA ASN A 70 1.18 8.40 -3.45
C ASN A 70 0.49 7.07 -3.75
N GLU A 71 0.63 6.10 -2.84
CA GLU A 71 -0.03 4.81 -2.93
C GLU A 71 -0.51 4.33 -1.56
N THR A 72 -1.79 4.49 -1.28
CA THR A 72 -2.44 4.01 -0.06
C THR A 72 -3.26 2.73 -0.30
N ALA A 73 -3.86 2.19 0.75
CA ALA A 73 -4.96 1.24 0.62
C ALA A 73 -6.14 1.91 -0.10
N GLY A 74 -6.87 1.14 -0.92
CA GLY A 74 -7.98 1.66 -1.71
C GLY A 74 -7.55 2.54 -2.89
N ALA A 75 -8.41 3.48 -3.25
CA ALA A 75 -8.27 4.28 -4.48
C ALA A 75 -7.67 5.68 -4.28
N ILE A 76 -7.43 6.08 -3.03
CA ILE A 76 -7.01 7.44 -2.72
C ILE A 76 -5.52 7.63 -2.98
N THR A 77 -5.16 8.77 -3.52
CA THR A 77 -3.79 9.24 -3.67
C THR A 77 -3.70 10.65 -3.11
N PHE A 78 -2.77 10.89 -2.20
CA PHE A 78 -2.49 12.21 -1.66
C PHE A 78 -1.35 12.83 -2.45
N THR A 79 -1.58 13.98 -3.02
CA THR A 79 -0.59 14.72 -3.82
C THR A 79 -0.87 16.20 -3.82
N SER A 80 0.15 17.02 -3.78
CA SER A 80 0.09 18.45 -4.05
C SER A 80 0.12 18.76 -5.56
N ASN A 81 0.51 17.80 -6.38
CA ASN A 81 0.59 17.95 -7.83
C ASN A 81 -0.75 17.61 -8.49
N LYS A 82 -1.19 18.44 -9.45
CA LYS A 82 -2.41 18.16 -10.23
C LYS A 82 -2.24 17.00 -11.20
N GLU A 83 -1.04 16.77 -11.70
CA GLU A 83 -0.73 15.69 -12.63
C GLU A 83 0.15 14.65 -11.95
N LEU A 84 -0.28 13.39 -12.01
CA LEU A 84 0.50 12.26 -11.56
C LEU A 84 1.39 11.76 -12.69
N SER A 85 2.63 11.49 -12.38
CA SER A 85 3.57 10.80 -13.28
C SER A 85 3.03 9.40 -13.65
N THR A 86 3.60 8.83 -14.71
CA THR A 86 3.33 7.44 -15.10
C THR A 86 4.69 6.78 -15.33
N ASN A 87 5.33 6.39 -14.24
CA ASN A 87 6.64 5.75 -14.27
C ASN A 87 6.54 4.31 -13.80
N PHE A 88 7.25 3.44 -14.49
CA PHE A 88 7.42 2.05 -14.12
C PHE A 88 8.90 1.70 -14.22
N ARG A 89 9.46 1.21 -13.12
CA ARG A 89 10.84 0.71 -13.06
C ARG A 89 10.78 -0.81 -12.92
N GLU A 90 11.21 -1.50 -13.96
CA GLU A 90 11.38 -2.95 -13.91
C GLU A 90 12.49 -3.33 -12.94
N ILE A 91 12.31 -4.41 -12.22
CA ILE A 91 13.26 -4.97 -11.24
C ILE A 91 13.58 -6.38 -11.70
N SER A 92 14.87 -6.69 -11.88
CA SER A 92 15.28 -8.07 -12.19
C SER A 92 15.12 -8.99 -10.97
N ASN A 93 15.02 -10.28 -11.22
CA ASN A 93 14.99 -11.30 -10.17
C ASN A 93 16.23 -11.24 -9.28
N GLU A 94 17.38 -10.98 -9.87
CA GLU A 94 18.66 -10.86 -9.16
C GLU A 94 18.64 -9.65 -8.23
N GLU A 95 18.19 -8.50 -8.72
CA GLU A 95 18.08 -7.28 -7.91
C GLU A 95 17.10 -7.48 -6.75
N LEU A 96 15.92 -8.04 -7.01
CA LEU A 96 14.93 -8.32 -5.97
C LEU A 96 15.49 -9.31 -4.93
N THR A 97 16.13 -10.38 -5.37
CA THR A 97 16.78 -11.38 -4.50
C THR A 97 17.84 -10.73 -3.60
N GLN A 98 18.73 -9.93 -4.17
CA GLN A 98 19.75 -9.23 -3.40
C GLN A 98 19.17 -8.27 -2.38
N ARG A 99 18.09 -7.57 -2.73
CA ARG A 99 17.40 -6.68 -1.80
C ARG A 99 16.71 -7.43 -0.67
N ILE A 100 16.13 -8.60 -0.95
CA ILE A 100 15.48 -9.46 0.06
C ILE A 100 16.54 -10.02 1.03
N ILE A 101 17.66 -10.50 0.54
CA ILE A 101 18.75 -11.05 1.37
C ILE A 101 19.35 -9.97 2.27
N ASN A 102 19.53 -8.77 1.74
CA ASN A 102 20.17 -7.65 2.46
C ASN A 102 19.19 -6.75 3.23
N ARG A 103 17.92 -7.14 3.41
CA ARG A 103 16.88 -6.28 4.02
C ARG A 103 17.16 -5.86 5.47
N ASP A 104 17.96 -6.64 6.20
CA ASP A 104 18.38 -6.28 7.56
C ASP A 104 19.41 -5.14 7.57
N LYS A 105 20.13 -4.94 6.47
CA LYS A 105 21.14 -3.88 6.33
C LYS A 105 20.58 -2.66 5.59
N VAL A 106 19.72 -2.90 4.61
CA VAL A 106 19.12 -1.85 3.78
C VAL A 106 17.61 -2.07 3.75
N ASN A 107 16.86 -1.12 4.31
CA ASN A 107 15.41 -1.24 4.41
C ASN A 107 14.79 -1.59 3.06
N ILE A 108 14.05 -2.71 3.02
CA ILE A 108 13.43 -3.27 1.80
C ILE A 108 12.43 -2.30 1.15
N THR A 109 11.88 -1.35 1.91
CA THR A 109 10.92 -0.38 1.40
C THR A 109 11.57 0.83 0.73
N VAL A 110 12.88 1.00 0.83
CA VAL A 110 13.59 2.13 0.21
C VAL A 110 14.17 1.71 -1.15
N TRP A 111 13.67 2.30 -2.20
CA TRP A 111 14.12 2.12 -3.58
C TRP A 111 14.36 3.47 -4.24
N ASP A 112 15.48 3.61 -4.93
CA ASP A 112 15.85 4.84 -5.62
C ASP A 112 15.76 6.08 -4.71
N LYS A 113 16.22 5.94 -3.47
CA LYS A 113 16.17 6.98 -2.41
C LYS A 113 14.77 7.44 -2.02
N LYS A 114 13.73 6.69 -2.41
CA LYS A 114 12.32 6.93 -2.03
C LYS A 114 11.81 5.77 -1.20
N THR A 115 11.04 6.07 -0.16
CA THR A 115 10.35 5.01 0.58
C THR A 115 9.07 4.58 -0.13
N ARG A 116 8.81 3.27 -0.12
CA ARG A 116 7.59 2.62 -0.65
C ARG A 116 6.69 2.11 0.48
N LEU A 117 6.86 2.64 1.68
CA LEU A 117 6.10 2.27 2.86
C LEU A 117 4.83 3.12 2.94
N SER A 118 3.76 2.69 2.31
CA SER A 118 2.46 3.39 2.28
C SER A 118 1.29 2.54 2.77
N LEU A 119 1.56 1.37 3.33
CA LEU A 119 0.52 0.45 3.78
C LEU A 119 0.56 0.28 5.30
N ALA A 120 -0.61 0.34 5.94
CA ALA A 120 -0.79 0.13 7.36
C ALA A 120 -0.32 -1.27 7.81
N GLY A 121 0.03 -1.41 9.10
CA GLY A 121 0.43 -2.67 9.74
C GLY A 121 1.91 -2.75 10.09
N VAL A 122 2.26 -3.71 10.93
CA VAL A 122 3.52 -3.82 11.68
C VAL A 122 4.60 -4.67 10.98
N GLN A 123 4.18 -5.57 10.07
CA GLN A 123 5.09 -6.47 9.36
C GLN A 123 5.77 -5.76 8.19
N ASP A 124 7.05 -6.07 7.96
CA ASP A 124 7.79 -5.57 6.81
C ASP A 124 7.15 -6.04 5.52
N LYS A 125 6.85 -5.10 4.64
CA LYS A 125 6.14 -5.35 3.40
C LYS A 125 6.62 -4.43 2.31
N LEU A 126 6.60 -4.92 1.07
CA LEU A 126 6.94 -4.16 -0.12
C LEU A 126 5.77 -4.20 -1.11
N PRO A 127 5.12 -3.08 -1.42
CA PRO A 127 4.19 -3.00 -2.53
C PRO A 127 4.95 -3.11 -3.85
N LEU A 128 4.50 -4.00 -4.75
CA LEU A 128 5.17 -4.32 -6.00
C LEU A 128 4.16 -4.52 -7.13
N VAL A 129 4.52 -4.11 -8.33
CA VAL A 129 3.79 -4.47 -9.54
C VAL A 129 4.30 -5.84 -10.02
N VAL A 130 3.40 -6.77 -10.23
CA VAL A 130 3.69 -8.10 -10.80
C VAL A 130 2.90 -8.22 -12.09
N LEU A 131 3.59 -8.33 -13.22
CA LEU A 131 2.99 -8.39 -14.57
C LEU A 131 2.82 -9.81 -15.10
N GLY A 132 3.07 -10.84 -14.27
CA GLY A 132 3.14 -12.24 -14.66
C GLY A 132 4.55 -12.65 -15.10
N ASN A 133 4.78 -13.96 -15.26
CA ASN A 133 6.07 -14.53 -15.71
C ASN A 133 7.30 -13.96 -15.00
N ASP A 134 7.18 -13.76 -13.68
CA ASP A 134 8.24 -13.21 -12.82
C ASP A 134 8.77 -11.84 -13.24
N LYS A 135 7.94 -11.04 -13.93
CA LYS A 135 8.22 -9.63 -14.18
C LYS A 135 7.75 -8.77 -13.02
N TYR A 136 8.68 -8.14 -12.36
CA TYR A 136 8.46 -7.28 -11.21
C TYR A 136 8.83 -5.84 -11.49
N GLY A 137 8.21 -4.93 -10.77
CA GLY A 137 8.62 -3.53 -10.87
C GLY A 137 7.96 -2.63 -9.83
N ILE A 138 8.48 -1.44 -9.76
CA ILE A 138 7.97 -0.37 -8.92
C ILE A 138 7.24 0.64 -9.80
N GLY A 139 5.97 0.85 -9.49
CA GLY A 139 5.17 1.89 -10.12
C GLY A 139 5.21 3.21 -9.35
N GLU A 140 5.00 4.31 -10.05
CA GLU A 140 4.83 5.64 -9.48
C GLU A 140 3.63 6.35 -10.11
N GLY A 141 2.98 7.18 -9.31
CA GLY A 141 1.88 8.03 -9.74
C GLY A 141 0.64 7.23 -10.16
N LYS A 142 0.40 7.11 -11.47
CA LYS A 142 -0.77 6.36 -12.00
C LYS A 142 -0.59 4.85 -11.97
N ILE A 143 0.65 4.36 -11.82
CA ILE A 143 0.93 2.93 -11.76
C ILE A 143 1.01 2.49 -10.30
N ALA A 144 -0.04 1.83 -9.84
CA ALA A 144 -0.13 1.30 -8.47
C ALA A 144 0.38 -0.14 -8.40
N SER A 145 0.81 -0.58 -7.21
CA SER A 145 1.19 -1.97 -6.96
C SER A 145 0.01 -2.93 -7.13
N THR A 146 0.29 -4.13 -7.62
CA THR A 146 -0.70 -5.22 -7.77
C THR A 146 -0.61 -6.23 -6.64
N HIS A 147 0.54 -6.29 -5.98
CA HIS A 147 0.84 -7.24 -4.91
C HIS A 147 1.50 -6.54 -3.72
N ILE A 148 1.42 -7.20 -2.58
CA ILE A 148 2.16 -6.88 -1.36
C ILE A 148 3.04 -8.08 -1.06
N LEU A 149 4.34 -7.86 -1.01
CA LEU A 149 5.30 -8.85 -0.56
C LEU A 149 5.48 -8.73 0.94
N LYS A 150 5.45 -9.87 1.65
CA LYS A 150 5.70 -9.94 3.08
C LYS A 150 6.86 -10.88 3.36
N PHE A 151 7.65 -10.55 4.37
CA PHE A 151 8.92 -11.19 4.66
C PHE A 151 8.91 -11.80 6.05
N GLU A 152 9.69 -12.88 6.23
CA GLU A 152 9.98 -13.40 7.56
C GLU A 152 10.80 -12.40 8.36
N LYS A 153 10.56 -12.36 9.67
CA LYS A 153 11.41 -11.68 10.63
C LYS A 153 12.24 -12.70 11.40
N ASN A 154 13.49 -12.36 11.70
CA ASN A 154 14.37 -13.24 12.47
C ASN A 154 13.79 -13.60 13.85
N GLU A 155 12.97 -12.72 14.43
CA GLU A 155 12.34 -12.90 15.75
C GLU A 155 11.02 -13.71 15.68
N ASN A 156 10.39 -13.78 14.51
CA ASN A 156 9.09 -14.44 14.29
C ASN A 156 9.21 -15.43 13.13
N ILE A 157 9.82 -16.57 13.42
CA ILE A 157 10.02 -17.66 12.48
C ILE A 157 8.67 -18.23 12.04
N HIS A 158 8.50 -18.47 10.73
CA HIS A 158 7.31 -19.02 10.11
C HIS A 158 6.08 -18.10 10.03
N LEU A 159 6.21 -16.80 10.23
CA LEU A 159 5.09 -15.86 10.12
C LEU A 159 4.49 -15.87 8.69
N VAL A 160 5.34 -15.88 7.68
CA VAL A 160 4.96 -15.96 6.25
C VAL A 160 4.25 -17.28 5.93
N LEU A 161 4.79 -18.40 6.42
CA LEU A 161 4.19 -19.72 6.22
C LEU A 161 2.86 -19.86 6.96
N ASN A 162 2.77 -19.33 8.17
CA ASN A 162 1.54 -19.34 8.96
C ASN A 162 0.44 -18.52 8.26
N GLU A 163 0.76 -17.32 7.79
CA GLU A 163 -0.22 -16.49 7.05
C GLU A 163 -0.67 -17.20 5.77
N TYR A 164 0.26 -17.76 5.01
CA TYR A 164 -0.06 -18.53 3.81
C TYR A 164 -1.02 -19.70 4.13
N PHE A 165 -0.69 -20.49 5.16
CA PHE A 165 -1.51 -21.62 5.59
C PHE A 165 -2.93 -21.17 5.99
N CYS A 166 -3.04 -20.14 6.84
CA CYS A 166 -4.33 -19.63 7.28
C CYS A 166 -5.19 -19.09 6.12
N MET A 167 -4.57 -18.39 5.16
CA MET A 167 -5.27 -17.87 3.98
C MET A 167 -5.75 -19.01 3.06
N LYS A 168 -4.94 -20.05 2.86
CA LYS A 168 -5.32 -21.23 2.08
C LYS A 168 -6.41 -22.04 2.79
N LEU A 169 -6.30 -22.24 4.10
CA LEU A 169 -7.32 -22.92 4.89
C LEU A 169 -8.65 -22.15 4.87
N GLY A 170 -8.61 -20.83 5.08
CA GLY A 170 -9.78 -19.98 4.98
C GLY A 170 -10.50 -20.12 3.64
N LYS A 171 -9.73 -20.14 2.53
CA LYS A 171 -10.28 -20.37 1.20
C LYS A 171 -10.94 -21.74 1.06
N LEU A 172 -10.32 -22.80 1.58
CA LEU A 172 -10.90 -24.14 1.59
C LEU A 172 -12.18 -24.23 2.43
N CYS A 173 -12.29 -23.43 3.49
CA CYS A 173 -13.50 -23.29 4.30
C CYS A 173 -14.56 -22.38 3.65
N GLY A 174 -14.38 -21.93 2.42
CA GLY A 174 -15.34 -21.10 1.71
C GLY A 174 -15.28 -19.58 2.03
N LEU A 175 -14.28 -19.13 2.79
CA LEU A 175 -14.09 -17.71 3.07
C LEU A 175 -13.50 -16.98 1.85
N ASN A 176 -13.93 -15.74 1.67
CA ASN A 176 -13.38 -14.87 0.64
C ASN A 176 -12.03 -14.29 1.12
N THR A 177 -10.95 -14.99 0.82
CA THR A 177 -9.58 -14.59 1.18
C THR A 177 -8.84 -14.03 -0.02
N ALA A 178 -7.83 -13.17 0.21
CA ALA A 178 -6.94 -12.73 -0.84
C ALA A 178 -6.18 -13.91 -1.46
N GLU A 179 -5.83 -13.79 -2.76
CA GLU A 179 -4.98 -14.77 -3.41
C GLU A 179 -3.55 -14.64 -2.90
N VAL A 180 -2.97 -15.75 -2.49
CA VAL A 180 -1.61 -15.80 -1.92
C VAL A 180 -0.76 -16.87 -2.59
N GLU A 181 0.52 -16.56 -2.76
CA GLU A 181 1.55 -17.46 -3.26
C GLU A 181 2.82 -17.31 -2.43
N ILE A 182 3.54 -18.40 -2.20
CA ILE A 182 4.91 -18.34 -1.65
C ILE A 182 5.88 -18.50 -2.80
N LYS A 183 6.83 -17.55 -2.90
CA LYS A 183 7.98 -17.67 -3.79
C LYS A 183 9.27 -17.71 -2.96
N LYS A 184 10.24 -18.46 -3.45
CA LYS A 184 11.54 -18.61 -2.81
C LYS A 184 12.57 -17.76 -3.54
N PHE A 185 13.22 -16.87 -2.80
CA PHE A 185 14.34 -16.05 -3.25
C PHE A 185 15.56 -16.48 -2.49
N ASP A 186 16.46 -17.23 -3.14
CA ASP A 186 17.54 -17.96 -2.51
C ASP A 186 17.00 -18.87 -1.39
N THR A 187 17.36 -18.64 -0.14
CA THR A 187 16.88 -19.39 1.04
C THR A 187 15.62 -18.79 1.69
N GLN A 188 15.19 -17.60 1.27
CA GLN A 188 14.12 -16.84 1.90
C GLN A 188 12.75 -17.13 1.28
N ASN A 189 11.77 -17.46 2.11
CA ASN A 189 10.37 -17.53 1.70
C ASN A 189 9.76 -16.13 1.74
N VAL A 190 9.07 -15.76 0.68
CA VAL A 190 8.35 -14.48 0.55
C VAL A 190 6.90 -14.75 0.22
N LEU A 191 5.99 -14.19 0.99
CA LEU A 191 4.57 -14.26 0.72
C LEU A 191 4.18 -13.14 -0.25
N PHE A 192 3.66 -13.51 -1.40
CA PHE A 192 3.02 -12.63 -2.36
C PHE A 192 1.52 -12.62 -2.08
N VAL A 193 1.00 -11.48 -1.69
CA VAL A 193 -0.43 -11.26 -1.49
C VAL A 193 -0.95 -10.41 -2.63
N LYS A 194 -1.82 -10.98 -3.47
CA LYS A 194 -2.45 -10.22 -4.55
C LYS A 194 -3.46 -9.25 -3.96
N ARG A 195 -3.35 -8.00 -4.33
CA ARG A 195 -4.23 -6.93 -3.85
C ARG A 195 -5.62 -7.08 -4.46
N PHE A 196 -6.64 -7.26 -3.62
CA PHE A 196 -8.03 -7.35 -4.07
C PHE A 196 -8.62 -5.97 -4.45
N ASP A 197 -7.99 -4.89 -3.98
CA ASP A 197 -8.33 -3.51 -4.28
C ASP A 197 -7.64 -2.99 -5.56
N ARG A 198 -7.05 -3.89 -6.35
CA ARG A 198 -6.37 -3.57 -7.61
C ARG A 198 -6.85 -4.47 -8.75
N LYS A 199 -6.97 -3.90 -9.94
CA LYS A 199 -7.21 -4.67 -11.16
C LYS A 199 -6.17 -4.29 -12.20
N LEU A 200 -5.29 -5.24 -12.51
CA LEU A 200 -4.33 -5.12 -13.60
C LEU A 200 -5.04 -5.33 -14.93
N LEU A 201 -4.84 -4.44 -15.85
CA LEU A 201 -5.28 -4.55 -17.26
C LEU A 201 -4.03 -4.44 -18.12
N ILE A 202 -3.83 -5.41 -19.00
CA ILE A 202 -2.72 -5.47 -19.96
C ILE A 202 -3.34 -5.50 -21.34
N ASN A 203 -2.89 -4.60 -22.21
CA ASN A 203 -3.32 -4.53 -23.60
C ASN A 203 -2.53 -5.53 -24.46
N GLU A 204 -2.97 -5.74 -25.70
CA GLU A 204 -2.30 -6.64 -26.67
C GLU A 204 -0.87 -6.18 -27.00
N ASP A 205 -0.60 -4.88 -26.98
CA ASP A 205 0.72 -4.28 -27.19
C ASP A 205 1.66 -4.36 -25.97
N GLY A 206 1.19 -4.96 -24.87
CA GLY A 206 1.93 -5.07 -23.62
C GLY A 206 1.86 -3.84 -22.71
N ALA A 207 1.22 -2.76 -23.14
CA ALA A 207 0.94 -1.63 -22.26
C ALA A 207 -0.03 -2.04 -21.14
N PHE A 208 0.18 -1.51 -19.94
CA PHE A 208 -0.65 -1.90 -18.80
C PHE A 208 -1.08 -0.69 -17.98
N LYS A 209 -2.19 -0.88 -17.26
CA LYS A 209 -2.66 0.03 -16.22
C LYS A 209 -3.19 -0.75 -15.03
N VAL A 210 -3.16 -0.12 -13.86
CA VAL A 210 -3.71 -0.69 -12.63
C VAL A 210 -4.88 0.18 -12.17
N LEU A 211 -6.08 -0.39 -12.20
CA LEU A 211 -7.26 0.26 -11.66
C LEU A 211 -7.30 0.06 -10.15
N LYS A 212 -7.59 1.13 -9.41
CA LYS A 212 -7.77 1.11 -7.97
C LYS A 212 -9.27 1.01 -7.65
N LYS A 213 -9.62 0.17 -6.66
CA LYS A 213 -10.96 0.14 -6.06
C LYS A 213 -10.90 0.84 -4.71
N HIS A 214 -11.89 1.68 -4.42
CA HIS A 214 -11.97 2.27 -3.10
C HIS A 214 -12.36 1.23 -2.06
N ILE A 215 -11.62 1.21 -0.98
CA ILE A 215 -11.87 0.41 0.21
C ILE A 215 -11.57 1.26 1.43
N ILE A 216 -12.24 0.94 2.51
CA ILE A 216 -11.93 1.43 3.86
C ILE A 216 -11.82 0.23 4.78
N ASP A 217 -11.01 0.32 5.82
CA ASP A 217 -10.87 -0.73 6.81
C ASP A 217 -11.91 -0.61 7.95
N GLY A 218 -11.89 -1.59 8.87
CA GLY A 218 -12.82 -1.61 10.00
C GLY A 218 -12.66 -0.42 10.92
N CYS A 219 -11.43 0.08 11.11
CA CYS A 219 -11.18 1.26 11.94
C CYS A 219 -11.75 2.52 11.29
N GLN A 220 -11.65 2.65 9.96
CA GLN A 220 -12.23 3.77 9.22
C GLN A 220 -13.76 3.74 9.17
N ILE A 221 -14.39 2.56 9.37
CA ILE A 221 -15.85 2.40 9.41
C ILE A 221 -16.41 2.71 10.81
N LEU A 222 -15.71 2.28 11.85
CA LEU A 222 -16.24 2.32 13.22
C LEU A 222 -15.92 3.64 13.94
N ASP A 223 -14.92 4.38 13.46
CA ASP A 223 -14.36 5.63 14.01
C ASP A 223 -14.71 5.87 15.46
#